data_7809215035ccf85654520ee5dcf26782
#
_entry.id   7809215035ccf85654520ee5dcf26782
#
_cell.length_a   1.000
_cell.length_b   1.000
_cell.length_c   1.000
_cell.angle_alpha   90.00
_cell.angle_beta   90.00
_cell.angle_gamma   90.00
#
_symmetry.space_group_name_H-M   'P 1'
#
loop_
_entity.id
_entity.type
_entity.pdbx_description
1 polymer ?
#
loop_
_entity_poly.entity_id
_entity_poly.type
_entity_poly.pdbx_seq_one_letter_code
_entity_poly.pdbx_strand_id
1 'polypeptide(L)'
;MLSQSRDGDYVVSRYLVKHNSGMSADFTVYYPMNVSKMTPAFSGNAAQLSSLKTFMGTLATDSMMHVKSVTVTGYSSPDGVEAANQTLASARAADLKSYLDMTYSLSKKYPVTVDVEVNDWDACIPALNASSLPDRQKAVAVINSNLSMSAKEVKLKAMNDVWNYLTTKVLPTLRRADVVFDYGRDQIIEKKVMVAKPAPKQAVQPKPANNCPCGCEVMTESVLIIDDGSNGMIIDMNAVGVDY
;
A
#
# COMPACT_ATOMS: atom_id res chain seq x y z
N MET A 1 17.30 4.09 15.87
CA MET A 1 16.77 4.87 17.01
C MET A 1 16.84 6.35 16.64
N LEU A 2 15.75 7.12 16.76
CA LEU A 2 15.70 8.54 16.42
C LEU A 2 16.04 9.41 17.63
N SER A 3 15.45 9.08 18.78
CA SER A 3 15.68 9.83 20.03
C SER A 3 15.39 8.94 21.24
N GLN A 4 15.93 9.34 22.37
CA GLN A 4 15.65 8.75 23.67
C GLN A 4 15.42 9.88 24.67
N SER A 5 14.38 9.78 25.49
CA SER A 5 14.03 10.74 26.54
C SER A 5 13.63 10.01 27.81
N ARG A 6 13.63 10.68 28.93
CA ARG A 6 13.16 10.15 30.21
C ARG A 6 11.79 10.76 30.56
N ASP A 7 10.85 9.91 30.94
CA ASP A 7 9.50 10.29 31.37
C ASP A 7 9.25 9.63 32.74
N GLY A 8 9.58 10.33 33.81
CA GLY A 8 9.55 9.78 35.17
C GLY A 8 10.46 8.58 35.34
N ASP A 9 9.87 7.45 35.72
CA ASP A 9 10.58 6.16 35.88
C ASP A 9 10.73 5.36 34.57
N TYR A 10 10.37 5.97 33.43
CA TYR A 10 10.46 5.32 32.12
C TYR A 10 11.52 5.96 31.23
N VAL A 11 12.17 5.13 30.43
CA VAL A 11 12.92 5.54 29.25
C VAL A 11 12.03 5.36 28.03
N VAL A 12 11.77 6.43 27.30
CA VAL A 12 11.00 6.45 26.06
C VAL A 12 11.99 6.50 24.91
N SER A 13 12.02 5.46 24.11
CA SER A 13 12.84 5.36 22.90
C SER A 13 11.97 5.42 21.67
N ARG A 14 12.30 6.32 20.71
CA ARG A 14 11.61 6.46 19.42
C ARG A 14 12.42 5.79 18.33
N TYR A 15 11.76 4.96 17.55
CA TYR A 15 12.37 4.23 16.43
C TYR A 15 11.59 4.54 15.15
N LEU A 16 12.32 4.80 14.06
CA LEU A 16 11.77 4.78 12.73
C LEU A 16 11.65 3.32 12.29
N VAL A 17 10.44 2.87 12.04
CA VAL A 17 10.17 1.56 11.45
C VAL A 17 9.78 1.78 10.00
N LYS A 18 10.60 1.26 9.10
CA LYS A 18 10.28 1.25 7.67
C LYS A 18 9.15 0.24 7.44
N HIS A 19 7.95 0.75 7.26
CA HIS A 19 6.78 -0.08 6.99
C HIS A 19 6.67 -0.31 5.50
N ASN A 20 7.02 -1.51 5.08
CA ASN A 20 6.97 -1.94 3.68
C ASN A 20 5.58 -2.50 3.30
N SER A 21 4.53 -2.03 3.96
CA SER A 21 3.16 -2.42 3.65
C SER A 21 2.77 -1.80 2.30
N GLY A 22 2.44 -2.67 1.32
CA GLY A 22 1.94 -2.25 0.03
C GLY A 22 0.67 -1.42 0.19
N MET A 23 0.81 -0.10 0.21
CA MET A 23 -0.30 0.83 0.10
C MET A 23 -0.46 1.18 -1.36
N SER A 24 -1.70 1.37 -1.80
CA SER A 24 -2.03 1.77 -3.15
C SER A 24 -2.89 3.03 -3.15
N ALA A 25 -2.65 3.90 -4.11
CA ALA A 25 -3.55 5.01 -4.44
C ALA A 25 -3.79 5.01 -5.94
N ASP A 26 -5.05 5.03 -6.34
CA ASP A 26 -5.49 4.95 -7.72
C ASP A 26 -6.34 6.15 -8.10
N PHE A 27 -6.16 6.61 -9.34
CA PHE A 27 -6.91 7.72 -9.91
C PHE A 27 -7.27 7.38 -11.35
N THR A 28 -8.54 7.59 -11.70
CA THR A 28 -9.11 7.27 -13.00
C THR A 28 -9.51 8.52 -13.74
N VAL A 29 -9.16 8.62 -15.02
CA VAL A 29 -9.69 9.61 -15.94
C VAL A 29 -10.43 8.96 -17.10
N TYR A 30 -11.57 9.53 -17.45
CA TYR A 30 -12.48 9.01 -18.48
C TYR A 30 -12.33 9.80 -19.80
N TYR A 31 -12.59 9.09 -20.89
CA TYR A 31 -12.51 9.64 -22.25
C TYR A 31 -13.82 9.44 -23.01
N PRO A 32 -14.23 10.40 -23.84
CA PRO A 32 -15.33 10.19 -24.77
C PRO A 32 -15.04 9.05 -25.77
N MET A 33 -16.07 8.58 -26.44
CA MET A 33 -15.93 7.59 -27.52
C MET A 33 -14.97 8.14 -28.59
N ASN A 34 -14.07 7.29 -29.07
CA ASN A 34 -13.07 7.61 -30.10
C ASN A 34 -12.15 8.80 -29.77
N VAL A 35 -12.06 9.19 -28.50
CA VAL A 35 -11.17 10.26 -28.05
C VAL A 35 -10.10 9.69 -27.14
N SER A 36 -8.86 10.15 -27.34
CA SER A 36 -7.71 9.81 -26.49
C SER A 36 -7.08 11.03 -25.82
N LYS A 37 -7.70 12.22 -25.97
CA LYS A 37 -7.26 13.44 -25.30
C LYS A 37 -8.14 13.71 -24.08
N MET A 38 -7.49 13.79 -22.91
CA MET A 38 -8.18 14.05 -21.65
C MET A 38 -8.81 15.45 -21.63
N THR A 39 -10.06 15.51 -21.18
CA THR A 39 -10.76 16.76 -20.91
C THR A 39 -11.13 16.82 -19.43
N PRO A 40 -10.61 17.78 -18.64
CA PRO A 40 -10.87 17.86 -17.20
C PRO A 40 -12.35 17.96 -16.83
N ALA A 41 -13.17 18.60 -17.65
CA ALA A 41 -14.61 18.75 -17.40
C ALA A 41 -15.45 17.48 -17.74
N PHE A 42 -14.84 16.46 -18.36
CA PHE A 42 -15.57 15.26 -18.77
C PHE A 42 -15.75 14.27 -17.61
N SER A 43 -16.96 13.76 -17.42
CA SER A 43 -17.30 12.57 -16.61
C SER A 43 -16.64 12.46 -15.22
N GLY A 44 -16.56 13.58 -14.48
CA GLY A 44 -15.98 13.55 -13.12
C GLY A 44 -14.45 13.65 -13.07
N ASN A 45 -13.77 13.81 -14.21
CA ASN A 45 -12.31 13.96 -14.28
C ASN A 45 -11.79 15.09 -13.38
N ALA A 46 -12.52 16.20 -13.25
CA ALA A 46 -12.11 17.32 -12.38
C ALA A 46 -11.93 16.87 -10.92
N ALA A 47 -12.83 16.04 -10.40
CA ALA A 47 -12.73 15.50 -9.04
C ALA A 47 -11.53 14.55 -8.90
N GLN A 48 -11.32 13.66 -9.86
CA GLN A 48 -10.18 12.73 -9.89
C GLN A 48 -8.85 13.47 -9.95
N LEU A 49 -8.74 14.46 -10.83
CA LEU A 49 -7.54 15.30 -10.96
C LEU A 49 -7.29 16.14 -9.69
N SER A 50 -8.34 16.59 -9.00
CA SER A 50 -8.21 17.28 -7.71
C SER A 50 -7.70 16.34 -6.61
N SER A 51 -8.21 15.12 -6.55
CA SER A 51 -7.75 14.08 -5.60
C SER A 51 -6.30 13.70 -5.88
N LEU A 52 -5.93 13.50 -7.14
CA LEU A 52 -4.56 13.26 -7.58
C LEU A 52 -3.63 14.42 -7.17
N LYS A 53 -4.04 15.67 -7.39
CA LYS A 53 -3.27 16.85 -6.98
C LYS A 53 -3.03 16.88 -5.48
N THR A 54 -4.04 16.56 -4.67
CA THR A 54 -3.92 16.47 -3.20
C THR A 54 -2.94 15.38 -2.79
N PHE A 55 -3.05 14.19 -3.38
CA PHE A 55 -2.13 13.08 -3.13
C PHE A 55 -0.68 13.44 -3.50
N MET A 56 -0.45 14.03 -4.67
CA MET A 56 0.88 14.50 -5.10
C MET A 56 1.45 15.59 -4.19
N GLY A 57 0.58 16.46 -3.65
CA GLY A 57 0.96 17.44 -2.62
C GLY A 57 1.40 16.77 -1.33
N THR A 58 0.68 15.76 -0.87
CA THR A 58 1.06 14.96 0.30
C THR A 58 2.40 14.25 0.10
N LEU A 59 2.60 13.60 -1.07
CA LEU A 59 3.88 12.97 -1.42
C LEU A 59 5.06 13.94 -1.42
N ALA A 60 4.82 15.21 -1.77
CA ALA A 60 5.87 16.21 -1.80
C ALA A 60 6.26 16.75 -0.41
N THR A 61 5.38 16.65 0.58
CA THR A 61 5.57 17.22 1.92
C THR A 61 5.77 16.18 3.03
N ASP A 62 5.26 14.97 2.85
CA ASP A 62 5.41 13.88 3.83
C ASP A 62 6.65 13.02 3.51
N SER A 63 7.74 13.29 4.20
CA SER A 63 9.00 12.53 4.06
C SER A 63 8.92 11.07 4.50
N MET A 64 7.82 10.66 5.12
CA MET A 64 7.56 9.28 5.52
C MET A 64 6.98 8.43 4.40
N MET A 65 6.48 9.06 3.33
CA MET A 65 5.90 8.36 2.17
C MET A 65 6.96 8.08 1.11
N HIS A 66 7.01 6.83 0.65
CA HIS A 66 7.98 6.37 -0.35
C HIS A 66 7.27 5.63 -1.48
N VAL A 67 7.22 6.23 -2.66
CA VAL A 67 6.66 5.57 -3.86
C VAL A 67 7.65 4.52 -4.36
N LYS A 68 7.17 3.30 -4.59
CA LYS A 68 7.95 2.19 -5.14
C LYS A 68 7.85 2.14 -6.64
N SER A 69 6.64 2.24 -7.16
CA SER A 69 6.35 2.21 -8.59
C SER A 69 5.06 2.96 -8.90
N VAL A 70 4.94 3.39 -10.14
CA VAL A 70 3.71 3.98 -10.69
C VAL A 70 3.37 3.22 -11.96
N THR A 71 2.13 2.77 -12.08
CA THR A 71 1.62 2.12 -13.29
C THR A 71 0.55 3.00 -13.92
N VAL A 72 0.68 3.29 -15.20
CA VAL A 72 -0.32 4.01 -15.99
C VAL A 72 -0.90 3.04 -16.99
N THR A 73 -2.19 2.71 -16.87
CA THR A 73 -2.88 1.77 -17.75
C THR A 73 -3.94 2.50 -18.57
N GLY A 74 -3.87 2.37 -19.87
CA GLY A 74 -4.92 2.87 -20.76
C GLY A 74 -5.88 1.76 -21.17
N TYR A 75 -7.18 2.08 -21.15
CA TYR A 75 -8.25 1.14 -21.44
C TYR A 75 -9.10 1.59 -22.63
N SER A 76 -9.60 0.60 -23.37
CA SER A 76 -10.67 0.80 -24.35
C SER A 76 -11.86 -0.11 -24.02
N SER A 77 -13.05 0.29 -24.48
CA SER A 77 -14.26 -0.54 -24.43
C SER A 77 -14.25 -1.58 -25.56
N PRO A 78 -15.00 -2.71 -25.43
CA PRO A 78 -14.95 -3.82 -26.39
C PRO A 78 -15.68 -3.52 -27.71
N ASP A 79 -16.47 -2.44 -27.78
CA ASP A 79 -17.21 -2.05 -28.98
C ASP A 79 -16.29 -1.54 -30.10
N GLY A 80 -16.56 -1.93 -31.34
CA GLY A 80 -15.81 -1.52 -32.51
C GLY A 80 -14.70 -2.47 -32.93
N VAL A 81 -13.71 -1.92 -33.65
CA VAL A 81 -12.60 -2.70 -34.23
C VAL A 81 -11.47 -2.83 -33.22
N GLU A 82 -11.01 -4.05 -32.95
CA GLU A 82 -9.98 -4.35 -31.98
C GLU A 82 -8.68 -3.56 -32.19
N ALA A 83 -8.19 -3.45 -33.44
CA ALA A 83 -6.99 -2.67 -33.75
C ALA A 83 -7.14 -1.17 -33.43
N ALA A 84 -8.34 -0.61 -33.63
CA ALA A 84 -8.65 0.77 -33.27
C ALA A 84 -8.70 0.93 -31.74
N ASN A 85 -9.28 -0.06 -31.03
CA ASN A 85 -9.35 -0.10 -29.58
C ASN A 85 -7.96 -0.19 -28.95
N GLN A 86 -7.06 -1.00 -29.50
CA GLN A 86 -5.65 -1.07 -29.08
C GLN A 86 -4.95 0.29 -29.23
N THR A 87 -5.17 0.97 -30.36
CA THR A 87 -4.62 2.31 -30.61
C THR A 87 -5.17 3.34 -29.63
N LEU A 88 -6.48 3.32 -29.35
CA LEU A 88 -7.12 4.23 -28.41
C LEU A 88 -6.62 4.02 -26.97
N ALA A 89 -6.51 2.76 -26.53
CA ALA A 89 -6.03 2.44 -25.21
C ALA A 89 -4.57 2.90 -25.02
N SER A 90 -3.70 2.64 -26.02
CA SER A 90 -2.30 3.12 -26.01
C SER A 90 -2.21 4.64 -25.96
N ALA A 91 -3.02 5.34 -26.78
CA ALA A 91 -3.02 6.79 -26.83
C ALA A 91 -3.55 7.42 -25.53
N ARG A 92 -4.53 6.80 -24.84
CA ARG A 92 -5.03 7.24 -23.53
C ARG A 92 -3.98 7.09 -22.43
N ALA A 93 -3.26 5.96 -22.40
CA ALA A 93 -2.15 5.77 -21.47
C ALA A 93 -1.06 6.84 -21.69
N ALA A 94 -0.69 7.09 -22.95
CA ALA A 94 0.31 8.09 -23.31
C ALA A 94 -0.14 9.52 -22.94
N ASP A 95 -1.42 9.86 -23.14
CA ASP A 95 -1.99 11.16 -22.81
C ASP A 95 -1.96 11.41 -21.29
N LEU A 96 -2.43 10.45 -20.49
CA LEU A 96 -2.39 10.56 -19.02
C LEU A 96 -0.93 10.63 -18.51
N LYS A 97 -0.04 9.77 -19.00
CA LYS A 97 1.39 9.83 -18.66
C LYS A 97 2.00 11.19 -18.98
N SER A 98 1.71 11.72 -20.16
CA SER A 98 2.20 13.05 -20.58
C SER A 98 1.71 14.15 -19.64
N TYR A 99 0.44 14.12 -19.24
CA TYR A 99 -0.11 15.05 -18.25
C TYR A 99 0.63 14.96 -16.90
N LEU A 100 0.88 13.76 -16.42
CA LEU A 100 1.57 13.51 -15.15
C LEU A 100 3.04 13.99 -15.20
N ASP A 101 3.71 13.76 -16.32
CA ASP A 101 5.08 14.21 -16.53
C ASP A 101 5.20 15.73 -16.63
N MET A 102 4.30 16.37 -17.37
CA MET A 102 4.28 17.82 -17.50
C MET A 102 3.93 18.53 -16.19
N THR A 103 2.98 17.97 -15.42
CA THR A 103 2.46 18.61 -14.21
C THR A 103 3.33 18.36 -12.99
N TYR A 104 3.84 17.12 -12.85
CA TYR A 104 4.51 16.65 -11.62
C TYR A 104 5.94 16.16 -11.83
N SER A 105 6.43 16.12 -13.08
CA SER A 105 7.71 15.51 -13.46
C SER A 105 7.83 14.05 -12.99
N LEU A 106 6.73 13.28 -13.16
CA LEU A 106 6.54 11.99 -12.53
C LEU A 106 7.65 10.99 -12.87
N SER A 107 7.95 10.81 -14.17
CA SER A 107 8.97 9.86 -14.65
C SER A 107 10.41 10.24 -14.25
N LYS A 108 10.65 11.50 -13.82
CA LYS A 108 11.94 11.92 -13.27
C LYS A 108 12.10 11.53 -11.81
N LYS A 109 10.99 11.32 -11.10
CA LYS A 109 10.97 11.07 -9.65
C LYS A 109 10.79 9.60 -9.30
N TYR A 110 10.01 8.87 -10.12
CA TYR A 110 9.58 7.52 -9.81
C TYR A 110 9.71 6.58 -11.02
N PRO A 111 9.89 5.26 -10.80
CA PRO A 111 9.76 4.26 -11.85
C PRO A 111 8.31 4.25 -12.37
N VAL A 112 8.10 4.49 -13.66
CA VAL A 112 6.78 4.51 -14.31
C VAL A 112 6.70 3.43 -15.35
N THR A 113 5.70 2.55 -15.21
CA THR A 113 5.33 1.53 -16.20
C THR A 113 4.09 1.98 -16.95
N VAL A 114 3.99 1.66 -18.22
CA VAL A 114 2.82 1.95 -19.06
C VAL A 114 2.25 0.65 -19.58
N ASP A 115 0.98 0.41 -19.28
CA ASP A 115 0.24 -0.77 -19.71
C ASP A 115 -0.94 -0.39 -20.60
N VAL A 116 -1.36 -1.32 -21.43
CA VAL A 116 -2.46 -1.13 -22.38
C VAL A 116 -3.39 -2.33 -22.30
N GLU A 117 -4.68 -2.06 -22.09
CA GLU A 117 -5.71 -3.08 -21.96
C GLU A 117 -6.91 -2.77 -22.87
N VAL A 118 -7.22 -3.73 -23.74
CA VAL A 118 -8.47 -3.74 -24.51
C VAL A 118 -9.44 -4.63 -23.76
N ASN A 119 -10.51 -4.04 -23.20
CA ASN A 119 -11.51 -4.81 -22.48
C ASN A 119 -12.26 -5.75 -23.43
N ASP A 120 -12.50 -6.99 -23.00
CA ASP A 120 -13.45 -7.91 -23.62
C ASP A 120 -14.88 -7.60 -23.14
N TRP A 121 -15.89 -8.18 -23.79
CA TRP A 121 -17.31 -8.06 -23.43
C TRP A 121 -17.61 -8.60 -22.03
N ASP A 122 -16.79 -9.49 -21.47
CA ASP A 122 -16.93 -10.02 -20.11
C ASP A 122 -16.83 -8.90 -19.04
N ALA A 123 -16.12 -7.81 -19.32
CA ALA A 123 -16.09 -6.60 -18.47
C ALA A 123 -17.50 -5.99 -18.27
N CYS A 124 -18.47 -6.31 -19.14
CA CYS A 124 -19.85 -5.85 -19.01
C CYS A 124 -20.72 -6.75 -18.11
N ILE A 125 -20.30 -7.99 -17.82
CA ILE A 125 -21.10 -8.99 -17.07
C ILE A 125 -21.53 -8.51 -15.68
N PRO A 126 -20.66 -7.92 -14.85
CA PRO A 126 -21.06 -7.46 -13.52
C PRO A 126 -22.21 -6.45 -13.57
N ALA A 127 -22.12 -5.49 -14.49
CA ALA A 127 -23.15 -4.46 -14.66
C ALA A 127 -24.48 -5.04 -15.19
N LEU A 128 -24.40 -5.97 -16.14
CA LEU A 128 -25.60 -6.68 -16.64
C LEU A 128 -26.28 -7.48 -15.52
N ASN A 129 -25.53 -8.21 -14.72
CA ASN A 129 -26.07 -8.98 -13.61
C ASN A 129 -26.74 -8.10 -12.53
N ALA A 130 -26.19 -6.92 -12.29
CA ALA A 130 -26.75 -5.94 -11.35
C ALA A 130 -27.97 -5.19 -11.92
N SER A 131 -28.23 -5.28 -13.24
CA SER A 131 -29.35 -4.59 -13.88
C SER A 131 -30.68 -5.32 -13.68
N SER A 132 -31.79 -4.58 -13.88
CA SER A 132 -33.16 -5.16 -13.93
C SER A 132 -33.64 -5.50 -15.34
N LEU A 133 -32.74 -5.54 -16.33
CA LEU A 133 -33.10 -5.80 -17.72
C LEU A 133 -33.68 -7.21 -17.91
N PRO A 134 -34.82 -7.38 -18.62
CA PRO A 134 -35.41 -8.68 -18.85
C PRO A 134 -34.47 -9.66 -19.57
N ASP A 135 -33.73 -9.15 -20.57
CA ASP A 135 -32.84 -9.97 -21.41
C ASP A 135 -31.38 -10.03 -20.91
N ARG A 136 -31.10 -9.61 -19.66
CA ARG A 136 -29.75 -9.62 -19.13
C ARG A 136 -29.08 -11.01 -19.19
N GLN A 137 -29.83 -12.08 -18.90
CA GLN A 137 -29.27 -13.43 -18.92
C GLN A 137 -28.95 -13.89 -20.37
N LYS A 138 -29.77 -13.50 -21.34
CA LYS A 138 -29.48 -13.76 -22.77
C LYS A 138 -28.22 -12.99 -23.21
N ALA A 139 -28.05 -11.75 -22.77
CA ALA A 139 -26.86 -10.95 -23.06
C ALA A 139 -25.60 -11.58 -22.46
N VAL A 140 -25.66 -12.03 -21.20
CA VAL A 140 -24.55 -12.73 -20.54
C VAL A 140 -24.22 -14.05 -21.26
N ALA A 141 -25.25 -14.80 -21.72
CA ALA A 141 -25.03 -16.01 -22.51
C ALA A 141 -24.33 -15.72 -23.85
N VAL A 142 -24.67 -14.61 -24.52
CA VAL A 142 -23.97 -14.15 -25.74
C VAL A 142 -22.52 -13.82 -25.43
N ILE A 143 -22.26 -13.10 -24.34
CA ILE A 143 -20.90 -12.73 -23.93
C ILE A 143 -20.05 -13.97 -23.62
N ASN A 144 -20.60 -14.96 -22.92
CA ASN A 144 -19.91 -16.20 -22.56
C ASN A 144 -19.80 -17.20 -23.72
N SER A 145 -20.36 -16.90 -24.90
CA SER A 145 -20.28 -17.79 -26.05
C SER A 145 -18.91 -17.72 -26.74
N ASN A 146 -18.58 -18.75 -27.52
CA ASN A 146 -17.34 -18.81 -28.31
C ASN A 146 -17.38 -17.96 -29.60
N LEU A 147 -18.23 -16.93 -29.65
CA LEU A 147 -18.32 -16.02 -30.78
C LEU A 147 -17.15 -15.03 -30.77
N SER A 148 -16.76 -14.53 -31.95
CA SER A 148 -15.81 -13.42 -32.04
C SER A 148 -16.38 -12.14 -31.41
N MET A 149 -15.51 -11.22 -31.02
CA MET A 149 -15.89 -9.91 -30.46
C MET A 149 -16.94 -9.19 -31.29
N SER A 150 -16.73 -9.12 -32.61
CA SER A 150 -17.67 -8.49 -33.54
C SER A 150 -19.00 -9.23 -33.64
N ALA A 151 -19.00 -10.57 -33.60
CA ALA A 151 -20.22 -11.35 -33.62
C ALA A 151 -21.03 -11.21 -32.32
N LYS A 152 -20.36 -11.12 -31.16
CA LYS A 152 -20.99 -10.78 -29.89
C LYS A 152 -21.64 -9.39 -29.97
N GLU A 153 -20.91 -8.38 -30.49
CA GLU A 153 -21.42 -7.03 -30.67
C GLU A 153 -22.69 -6.98 -31.50
N VAL A 154 -22.74 -7.68 -32.65
CA VAL A 154 -23.92 -7.76 -33.51
C VAL A 154 -25.12 -8.31 -32.75
N LYS A 155 -24.92 -9.39 -31.97
CA LYS A 155 -26.01 -10.00 -31.18
C LYS A 155 -26.47 -9.10 -30.02
N LEU A 156 -25.57 -8.39 -29.36
CA LEU A 156 -25.89 -7.45 -28.29
C LEU A 156 -26.67 -6.24 -28.86
N LYS A 157 -26.26 -5.73 -30.03
CA LYS A 157 -27.00 -4.65 -30.76
C LYS A 157 -28.44 -5.03 -31.12
N ALA A 158 -28.71 -6.29 -31.39
CA ALA A 158 -30.06 -6.77 -31.68
C ALA A 158 -30.96 -6.77 -30.42
N MET A 159 -30.42 -6.64 -29.21
CA MET A 159 -31.15 -6.53 -27.95
C MET A 159 -31.26 -5.05 -27.56
N ASN A 160 -32.23 -4.32 -28.09
CA ASN A 160 -32.32 -2.86 -27.98
C ASN A 160 -32.12 -2.31 -26.57
N ASP A 161 -32.79 -2.85 -25.55
CA ASP A 161 -32.72 -2.38 -24.17
C ASP A 161 -31.34 -2.67 -23.56
N VAL A 162 -30.79 -3.84 -23.85
CA VAL A 162 -29.44 -4.23 -23.43
C VAL A 162 -28.41 -3.32 -24.07
N TRP A 163 -28.50 -3.10 -25.38
CA TRP A 163 -27.56 -2.24 -26.11
C TRP A 163 -27.61 -0.80 -25.61
N ASN A 164 -28.81 -0.25 -25.41
CA ASN A 164 -28.98 1.08 -24.84
C ASN A 164 -28.35 1.19 -23.44
N TYR A 165 -28.57 0.19 -22.57
CA TYR A 165 -27.96 0.15 -21.26
C TYR A 165 -26.43 0.07 -21.34
N LEU A 166 -25.88 -0.81 -22.17
CA LEU A 166 -24.45 -0.94 -22.36
C LEU A 166 -23.82 0.39 -22.83
N THR A 167 -24.36 1.00 -23.87
CA THR A 167 -23.80 2.21 -24.48
C THR A 167 -23.92 3.44 -23.60
N THR A 168 -24.95 3.53 -22.77
CA THR A 168 -25.20 4.69 -21.90
C THR A 168 -24.61 4.56 -20.50
N LYS A 169 -24.47 3.36 -19.97
CA LYS A 169 -24.09 3.13 -18.56
C LYS A 169 -22.78 2.37 -18.38
N VAL A 170 -22.46 1.41 -19.26
CA VAL A 170 -21.35 0.50 -19.05
C VAL A 170 -20.13 0.84 -19.89
N LEU A 171 -20.28 0.88 -21.22
CA LEU A 171 -19.14 1.16 -22.12
C LEU A 171 -18.42 2.48 -21.85
N PRO A 172 -19.12 3.59 -21.45
CA PRO A 172 -18.42 4.82 -21.10
C PRO A 172 -17.44 4.66 -19.92
N THR A 173 -17.73 3.77 -18.96
CA THR A 173 -16.85 3.54 -17.80
C THR A 173 -15.61 2.72 -18.15
N LEU A 174 -15.62 2.00 -19.27
CA LEU A 174 -14.49 1.23 -19.79
C LEU A 174 -13.51 2.08 -20.63
N ARG A 175 -13.91 3.30 -21.02
CA ARG A 175 -13.09 4.23 -21.80
C ARG A 175 -12.31 5.15 -20.87
N ARG A 176 -11.25 4.63 -20.27
CA ARG A 176 -10.52 5.32 -19.19
C ARG A 176 -9.01 5.13 -19.30
N ALA A 177 -8.29 5.87 -18.50
CA ALA A 177 -6.92 5.54 -18.12
C ALA A 177 -6.78 5.68 -16.59
N ASP A 178 -6.08 4.73 -16.00
CA ASP A 178 -5.83 4.67 -14.58
C ASP A 178 -4.35 4.98 -14.30
N VAL A 179 -4.07 5.65 -13.19
CA VAL A 179 -2.73 5.72 -12.62
C VAL A 179 -2.78 5.13 -11.21
N VAL A 180 -1.91 4.16 -10.96
CA VAL A 180 -1.80 3.47 -9.67
C VAL A 180 -0.42 3.73 -9.10
N PHE A 181 -0.38 4.26 -7.88
CA PHE A 181 0.85 4.43 -7.09
C PHE A 181 0.94 3.27 -6.09
N ASP A 182 2.00 2.48 -6.17
CA ASP A 182 2.40 1.57 -5.09
C ASP A 182 3.40 2.30 -4.19
N TYR A 183 3.06 2.44 -2.91
CA TYR A 183 3.88 3.18 -1.97
C TYR A 183 3.89 2.55 -0.58
N GLY A 184 4.90 2.87 0.20
CA GLY A 184 4.98 2.56 1.62
C GLY A 184 5.01 3.84 2.46
N ARG A 185 4.69 3.70 3.73
CA ARG A 185 4.83 4.78 4.71
C ARG A 185 5.57 4.30 5.92
N ASP A 186 6.63 5.04 6.29
CA ASP A 186 7.36 4.80 7.51
C ASP A 186 6.52 5.20 8.73
N GLN A 187 6.77 4.56 9.86
CA GLN A 187 6.11 4.85 11.13
C GLN A 187 7.14 5.09 12.22
N ILE A 188 6.82 6.04 13.11
CA ILE A 188 7.58 6.22 14.33
C ILE A 188 6.86 5.43 15.43
N ILE A 189 7.57 4.45 16.01
CA ILE A 189 7.08 3.73 17.18
C ILE A 189 7.80 4.20 18.43
N GLU A 190 7.08 4.31 19.54
CA GLU A 190 7.63 4.59 20.86
C GLU A 190 7.65 3.32 21.69
N LYS A 191 8.83 2.99 22.23
CA LYS A 191 9.00 1.92 23.21
C LYS A 191 9.25 2.56 24.58
N LYS A 192 8.36 2.35 25.54
CA LYS A 192 8.54 2.76 26.95
C LYS A 192 9.07 1.56 27.74
N VAL A 193 10.20 1.76 28.39
CA VAL A 193 10.81 0.73 29.26
C VAL A 193 10.96 1.34 30.65
N MET A 194 10.47 0.65 31.68
CA MET A 194 10.62 1.08 33.06
C MET A 194 12.09 0.96 33.45
N VAL A 195 12.66 2.02 33.99
CA VAL A 195 14.00 1.98 34.57
C VAL A 195 13.88 1.37 35.97
N ALA A 196 14.45 0.19 36.15
CA ALA A 196 14.54 -0.40 37.49
C ALA A 196 15.21 0.59 38.43
N LYS A 197 14.53 0.97 39.52
CA LYS A 197 15.18 1.74 40.58
C LYS A 197 16.38 0.93 41.07
N PRO A 198 17.58 1.53 41.16
CA PRO A 198 18.70 0.84 41.80
C PRO A 198 18.24 0.38 43.18
N ALA A 199 18.40 -0.91 43.46
CA ALA A 199 18.09 -1.44 44.78
C ALA A 199 18.77 -0.57 45.84
N PRO A 200 18.06 -0.20 46.94
CA PRO A 200 18.70 0.57 47.99
C PRO A 200 19.97 -0.20 48.44
N LYS A 201 21.13 0.48 48.38
CA LYS A 201 22.39 -0.13 48.88
C LYS A 201 22.06 -0.64 50.30
N GLN A 202 22.05 -1.92 50.45
CA GLN A 202 21.92 -2.50 51.79
C GLN A 202 23.07 -1.93 52.60
N ALA A 203 22.75 -1.25 53.73
CA ALA A 203 23.76 -0.79 54.66
C ALA A 203 24.56 -2.05 55.08
N VAL A 204 25.84 -2.03 54.76
CA VAL A 204 26.73 -3.09 55.21
C VAL A 204 26.66 -3.12 56.74
N GLN A 205 25.98 -4.07 57.28
CA GLN A 205 25.98 -4.29 58.73
C GLN A 205 27.45 -4.64 59.11
N PRO A 206 28.04 -4.00 60.15
CA PRO A 206 29.37 -4.35 60.57
C PRO A 206 29.39 -5.82 60.98
N LYS A 207 30.24 -6.60 60.32
CA LYS A 207 30.48 -8.01 60.54
C LYS A 207 30.76 -8.22 62.05
N PRO A 208 30.00 -9.08 62.76
CA PRO A 208 30.39 -9.40 64.14
C PRO A 208 31.79 -10.01 64.12
N ALA A 209 32.66 -9.51 64.97
CA ALA A 209 34.00 -10.03 65.12
C ALA A 209 33.93 -11.46 65.73
N ASN A 210 33.90 -12.46 64.84
CA ASN A 210 34.06 -13.85 65.28
C ASN A 210 35.55 -14.12 65.47
N ASN A 211 35.94 -14.12 66.70
CA ASN A 211 37.25 -14.64 67.12
C ASN A 211 37.23 -16.17 67.02
N CYS A 212 37.56 -16.67 65.82
CA CYS A 212 37.74 -18.12 65.65
C CYS A 212 39.23 -18.43 65.61
N PRO A 213 39.78 -19.22 66.55
CA PRO A 213 41.21 -19.44 66.66
C PRO A 213 41.81 -20.41 65.64
N CYS A 214 41.04 -20.89 64.67
CA CYS A 214 41.46 -21.96 63.76
C CYS A 214 41.66 -21.55 62.27
N GLY A 215 41.68 -20.25 61.91
CA GLY A 215 42.17 -19.81 60.60
C GLY A 215 41.43 -20.36 59.36
N CYS A 216 40.15 -20.75 59.48
CA CYS A 216 39.37 -21.19 58.29
C CYS A 216 38.66 -20.00 57.65
N GLU A 217 39.02 -19.66 56.42
CA GLU A 217 38.26 -18.74 55.56
C GLU A 217 37.08 -19.50 54.92
N VAL A 218 35.86 -19.06 55.24
CA VAL A 218 34.66 -19.52 54.53
C VAL A 218 34.42 -18.65 53.32
N MET A 219 34.71 -19.17 52.16
CA MET A 219 34.35 -18.54 50.89
C MET A 219 32.82 -18.64 50.71
N THR A 220 32.14 -17.50 50.73
CA THR A 220 30.74 -17.42 50.35
C THR A 220 30.65 -16.91 48.92
N GLU A 221 30.34 -17.83 47.99
CA GLU A 221 29.95 -17.44 46.65
C GLU A 221 28.56 -16.80 46.68
N SER A 222 28.46 -15.56 46.20
CA SER A 222 27.19 -14.88 45.97
C SER A 222 26.87 -14.97 44.49
N VAL A 223 25.87 -15.77 44.14
CA VAL A 223 25.35 -15.81 42.76
C VAL A 223 24.38 -14.65 42.60
N LEU A 224 24.67 -13.76 41.65
CA LEU A 224 23.77 -12.69 41.29
C LEU A 224 22.81 -13.21 40.18
N ILE A 225 21.56 -13.37 40.53
CA ILE A 225 20.51 -13.71 39.55
C ILE A 225 19.92 -12.41 39.08
N ILE A 226 20.10 -12.11 37.78
CA ILE A 226 19.46 -10.97 37.12
C ILE A 226 18.23 -11.51 36.38
N ASP A 227 17.04 -11.15 36.83
CA ASP A 227 15.80 -11.41 36.14
C ASP A 227 15.53 -10.25 35.18
N ASP A 228 15.56 -10.52 33.87
CA ASP A 228 15.29 -9.53 32.82
C ASP A 228 13.80 -9.43 32.44
N GLY A 229 12.91 -10.14 33.17
CA GLY A 229 11.48 -10.12 32.91
C GLY A 229 11.05 -10.86 31.65
N SER A 230 11.98 -11.49 30.92
CA SER A 230 11.68 -12.46 29.88
C SER A 230 11.82 -13.87 30.51
N ASN A 231 10.92 -14.77 30.24
CA ASN A 231 10.86 -16.13 30.83
C ASN A 231 12.14 -16.99 30.60
N GLY A 232 13.31 -16.38 30.65
CA GLY A 232 14.63 -17.01 30.50
C GLY A 232 15.60 -16.51 31.55
N MET A 233 16.19 -17.44 32.32
CA MET A 233 17.24 -17.17 33.29
C MET A 233 18.58 -17.04 32.55
N ILE A 234 19.17 -15.83 32.54
CA ILE A 234 20.53 -15.63 32.00
C ILE A 234 21.53 -15.73 33.14
N ILE A 235 22.42 -16.71 33.09
CA ILE A 235 23.55 -16.83 33.99
C ILE A 235 24.73 -16.12 33.32
N ASP A 236 25.20 -14.99 33.88
CA ASP A 236 26.42 -14.34 33.41
C ASP A 236 27.65 -15.08 33.93
N MET A 237 28.25 -15.87 33.05
CA MET A 237 29.45 -16.67 33.35
C MET A 237 30.74 -15.83 33.46
N ASN A 238 30.68 -14.51 33.18
CA ASN A 238 31.83 -13.64 33.25
C ASN A 238 32.06 -13.07 34.66
N ALA A 239 31.18 -13.34 35.61
CA ALA A 239 31.34 -12.93 37.02
C ALA A 239 32.17 -13.94 37.87
N VAL A 240 32.57 -15.04 37.28
CA VAL A 240 33.46 -16.03 37.97
C VAL A 240 34.88 -15.74 37.54
N GLY A 241 35.57 -14.90 38.32
CA GLY A 241 37.03 -14.73 38.21
C GLY A 241 37.71 -16.03 38.68
N VAL A 242 38.25 -16.79 37.75
CA VAL A 242 39.17 -17.87 38.06
C VAL A 242 40.58 -17.30 37.98
N ASP A 243 41.13 -16.89 39.10
CA ASP A 243 42.57 -16.65 39.18
C ASP A 243 43.26 -18.02 39.42
N TYR A 244 44.19 -18.33 38.49
CA TYR A 244 45.12 -19.45 38.58
C TYR A 244 46.31 -19.11 39.44
#